data_11ba14b02030bf3ba6f6b71eb4ce5161
#
_entry.id   11ba14b02030bf3ba6f6b71eb4ce5161
#
_cell.length_a   1.000
_cell.length_b   1.000
_cell.length_c   1.000
_cell.angle_alpha   90.00
_cell.angle_beta   90.00
_cell.angle_gamma   90.00
#
_symmetry.space_group_name_H-M   'P 1'
#
loop_
_entity.id
_entity.type
_entity.pdbx_description
1 polymer ?
#
loop_
_entity_poly.entity_id
_entity_poly.type
_entity_poly.pdbx_seq_one_letter_code
_entity_poly.pdbx_strand_id
1 'polypeptide(L)'
;MEQIKWPFLKQTWGIEFESSKGAYLYTKDGRKILDAAGGAIVNNIGYGREEVAEAISKAVINNSYILPPFLTPEREALLDELRNHWLPPHLTRIHLSSGGSEANESAVKLAIQYQASRGKPEKNIILTRSLSYHGTTLNMSGISGHQARKRGLESYVPSPTTIETPYPLRCPLGSFHPDSKDYYLDNLRDAIKRLDPRNIAALLMEPINGSSGGAITPPEAVSYTHLTLPTICSV
;
A
#
# COMPACT_ATOMS: atom_id res chain seq x y z
N MET A 1 -28.33 -0.16 -24.85
CA MET A 1 -27.74 0.68 -23.79
C MET A 1 -26.27 0.91 -24.13
N GLU A 2 -25.87 2.16 -24.22
CA GLU A 2 -24.45 2.50 -24.41
C GLU A 2 -23.70 2.02 -23.16
N GLN A 3 -22.71 1.16 -23.33
CA GLN A 3 -21.96 0.63 -22.20
C GLN A 3 -21.16 1.75 -21.54
N ILE A 4 -21.29 1.92 -20.24
CA ILE A 4 -20.46 2.86 -19.47
C ILE A 4 -19.02 2.40 -19.62
N LYS A 5 -18.21 3.21 -20.32
CA LYS A 5 -16.78 2.94 -20.50
C LYS A 5 -16.02 3.57 -19.33
N TRP A 6 -15.31 2.76 -18.57
CA TRP A 6 -14.38 3.26 -17.57
C TRP A 6 -13.22 3.99 -18.25
N PRO A 7 -12.92 5.24 -17.88
CA PRO A 7 -11.95 6.06 -18.61
C PRO A 7 -10.52 5.47 -18.64
N PHE A 8 -10.19 4.59 -17.70
CA PHE A 8 -8.85 3.98 -17.59
C PHE A 8 -8.76 2.59 -18.21
N LEU A 9 -9.85 2.03 -18.70
CA LEU A 9 -9.87 0.70 -19.33
C LEU A 9 -10.01 0.85 -20.83
N LYS A 10 -9.08 0.26 -21.57
CA LYS A 10 -9.13 0.23 -23.04
C LYS A 10 -10.30 -0.59 -23.57
N GLN A 11 -10.77 -1.54 -22.78
CA GLN A 11 -11.82 -2.49 -23.18
C GLN A 11 -12.61 -2.93 -21.93
N THR A 12 -13.93 -2.94 -22.04
CA THR A 12 -14.77 -3.65 -21.09
C THR A 12 -14.89 -5.11 -21.53
N TRP A 13 -14.82 -6.03 -20.60
CA TRP A 13 -14.84 -7.47 -20.90
C TRP A 13 -16.24 -7.97 -21.30
N GLY A 14 -17.27 -7.12 -21.24
CA GLY A 14 -18.64 -7.48 -21.58
C GLY A 14 -19.28 -8.55 -20.69
N ILE A 15 -18.67 -8.82 -19.52
CA ILE A 15 -19.18 -9.80 -18.57
C ILE A 15 -20.03 -9.06 -17.54
N GLU A 16 -21.30 -9.46 -17.41
CA GLU A 16 -22.19 -8.94 -16.38
C GLU A 16 -22.38 -9.98 -15.28
N PHE A 17 -22.07 -9.57 -14.05
CA PHE A 17 -22.25 -10.40 -12.87
C PHE A 17 -23.63 -10.14 -12.25
N GLU A 18 -24.29 -11.22 -11.81
CA GLU A 18 -25.56 -11.18 -11.11
C GLU A 18 -25.38 -11.34 -9.59
N SER A 19 -24.47 -12.23 -9.20
CA SER A 19 -24.21 -12.53 -7.79
C SER A 19 -22.81 -13.08 -7.57
N SER A 20 -22.46 -13.23 -6.28
CA SER A 20 -21.19 -13.84 -5.88
C SER A 20 -21.34 -14.58 -4.54
N LYS A 21 -20.62 -15.68 -4.36
CA LYS A 21 -20.61 -16.45 -3.10
C LYS A 21 -19.30 -17.22 -2.92
N GLY A 22 -18.72 -17.14 -1.74
CA GLY A 22 -17.43 -17.76 -1.42
C GLY A 22 -16.34 -17.26 -2.37
N ALA A 23 -15.71 -18.13 -3.13
CA ALA A 23 -14.68 -17.78 -4.12
C ALA A 23 -15.25 -17.67 -5.56
N TYR A 24 -16.57 -17.61 -5.74
CA TYR A 24 -17.17 -17.69 -7.07
C TYR A 24 -18.02 -16.47 -7.40
N LEU A 25 -17.93 -16.07 -8.66
CA LEU A 25 -18.76 -15.06 -9.30
C LEU A 25 -19.75 -15.75 -10.26
N TYR A 26 -20.99 -15.31 -10.29
CA TYR A 26 -22.04 -15.82 -11.15
C TYR A 26 -22.47 -14.74 -12.12
N THR A 27 -22.41 -15.06 -13.40
CA THR A 27 -22.77 -14.12 -14.46
C THR A 27 -24.24 -14.22 -14.81
N LYS A 28 -24.82 -13.17 -15.40
CA LYS A 28 -26.21 -13.17 -15.88
C LYS A 28 -26.47 -14.20 -16.98
N ASP A 29 -25.46 -14.61 -17.72
CA ASP A 29 -25.55 -15.66 -18.74
C ASP A 29 -25.34 -17.09 -18.17
N GLY A 30 -25.35 -17.22 -16.84
CA GLY A 30 -25.33 -18.50 -16.13
C GLY A 30 -23.97 -19.13 -15.92
N ARG A 31 -22.85 -18.46 -16.24
CA ARG A 31 -21.51 -18.98 -15.97
C ARG A 31 -21.15 -18.84 -14.51
N LYS A 32 -20.43 -19.84 -13.98
CA LYS A 32 -19.78 -19.81 -12.67
C LYS A 32 -18.27 -19.63 -12.87
N ILE A 33 -17.72 -18.53 -12.37
CA ILE A 33 -16.32 -18.17 -12.52
C ILE A 33 -15.63 -18.20 -11.16
N LEU A 34 -14.51 -18.91 -11.06
CA LEU A 34 -13.65 -18.85 -9.88
C LEU A 34 -12.89 -17.51 -9.90
N ASP A 35 -13.04 -16.72 -8.84
CA ASP A 35 -12.24 -15.53 -8.63
C ASP A 35 -10.92 -15.90 -7.93
N ALA A 36 -9.92 -16.23 -8.73
CA ALA A 36 -8.58 -16.53 -8.22
C ALA A 36 -7.78 -15.28 -7.83
N ALA A 37 -8.32 -14.08 -8.07
CA ALA A 37 -7.69 -12.81 -7.73
C ALA A 37 -8.24 -12.16 -6.45
N GLY A 38 -9.27 -12.75 -5.85
CA GLY A 38 -9.91 -12.23 -4.63
C GLY A 38 -10.36 -10.77 -4.77
N GLY A 39 -10.99 -10.41 -5.92
CA GLY A 39 -11.42 -9.03 -6.19
C GLY A 39 -10.27 -8.03 -6.21
N ALA A 40 -9.14 -8.37 -6.82
CA ALA A 40 -7.89 -7.62 -6.78
C ALA A 40 -7.26 -7.57 -5.37
N ILE A 41 -7.26 -8.72 -4.69
CA ILE A 41 -6.60 -8.96 -3.38
C ILE A 41 -7.31 -8.25 -2.20
N VAL A 42 -8.54 -7.82 -2.37
CA VAL A 42 -9.29 -7.07 -1.34
C VAL A 42 -10.44 -7.86 -0.70
N ASN A 43 -10.80 -9.01 -1.30
CA ASN A 43 -11.92 -9.84 -0.83
C ASN A 43 -11.46 -11.22 -0.34
N ASN A 44 -10.43 -11.23 0.51
CA ASN A 44 -9.78 -12.46 0.99
C ASN A 44 -10.67 -13.34 1.88
N ILE A 45 -11.70 -12.74 2.49
CA ILE A 45 -12.69 -13.48 3.29
C ILE A 45 -13.78 -14.16 2.45
N GLY A 46 -13.80 -13.93 1.13
CA GLY A 46 -14.82 -14.43 0.21
C GLY A 46 -16.07 -13.58 0.15
N TYR A 47 -16.89 -13.88 -0.86
CA TYR A 47 -18.14 -13.18 -1.17
C TYR A 47 -19.31 -13.71 -0.36
N GLY A 48 -20.32 -12.86 -0.13
CA GLY A 48 -21.61 -13.26 0.43
C GLY A 48 -21.52 -13.73 1.89
N ARG A 49 -20.70 -13.11 2.70
CA ARG A 49 -20.54 -13.38 4.13
C ARG A 49 -21.68 -12.71 4.90
N GLU A 50 -22.66 -13.50 5.32
CA GLU A 50 -23.86 -13.01 6.00
C GLU A 50 -23.51 -12.35 7.34
N GLU A 51 -22.59 -12.93 8.11
CA GLU A 51 -22.14 -12.38 9.38
C GLU A 51 -21.49 -11.00 9.25
N VAL A 52 -20.82 -10.72 8.13
CA VAL A 52 -20.27 -9.39 7.84
C VAL A 52 -21.36 -8.39 7.50
N ALA A 53 -22.34 -8.80 6.68
CA ALA A 53 -23.48 -7.97 6.34
C ALA A 53 -24.33 -7.60 7.57
N GLU A 54 -24.57 -8.54 8.47
CA GLU A 54 -25.26 -8.31 9.74
C GLU A 54 -24.51 -7.34 10.64
N ALA A 55 -23.19 -7.52 10.78
CA ALA A 55 -22.34 -6.62 11.58
C ALA A 55 -22.37 -5.18 11.03
N ILE A 56 -22.26 -5.02 9.69
CA ILE A 56 -22.33 -3.71 9.03
C ILE A 56 -23.73 -3.08 9.25
N SER A 57 -24.80 -3.86 9.03
CA SER A 57 -26.17 -3.37 9.23
C SER A 57 -26.38 -2.87 10.67
N LYS A 58 -25.96 -3.64 11.66
CA LYS A 58 -26.05 -3.28 13.06
C LYS A 58 -25.25 -2.00 13.37
N ALA A 59 -24.03 -1.91 12.87
CA ALA A 59 -23.18 -0.73 13.11
C ALA A 59 -23.78 0.54 12.49
N VAL A 60 -24.32 0.46 11.26
CA VAL A 60 -24.95 1.61 10.58
C VAL A 60 -26.23 2.04 11.26
N ILE A 61 -27.04 1.10 11.75
CA ILE A 61 -28.26 1.42 12.52
C ILE A 61 -27.93 2.14 13.82
N ASN A 62 -26.90 1.69 14.53
CA ASN A 62 -26.53 2.25 15.82
C ASN A 62 -25.79 3.60 15.68
N ASN A 63 -24.81 3.66 14.80
CA ASN A 63 -23.91 4.81 14.65
C ASN A 63 -23.51 4.98 13.18
N SER A 64 -24.36 5.62 12.37
CA SER A 64 -24.08 5.80 10.92
C SER A 64 -22.79 6.60 10.67
N TYR A 65 -22.54 7.62 11.50
CA TYR A 65 -21.32 8.42 11.45
C TYR A 65 -21.04 9.09 12.80
N ILE A 66 -19.85 8.83 13.32
CA ILE A 66 -19.31 9.52 14.50
C ILE A 66 -17.93 10.05 14.16
N LEU A 67 -17.66 11.32 14.44
CA LEU A 67 -16.37 11.95 14.21
C LEU A 67 -15.20 11.12 14.76
N PRO A 68 -14.04 11.07 14.07
CA PRO A 68 -12.89 10.28 14.49
C PRO A 68 -12.38 10.47 15.91
N PRO A 69 -12.44 11.67 16.54
CA PRO A 69 -12.03 11.86 17.93
C PRO A 69 -12.89 11.12 18.97
N PHE A 70 -14.11 10.73 18.60
CA PHE A 70 -15.01 10.01 19.49
C PHE A 70 -14.94 8.50 19.24
N LEU A 71 -15.08 7.73 20.31
CA LEU A 71 -15.08 6.28 20.25
C LEU A 71 -16.51 5.74 20.09
N THR A 72 -16.63 4.64 19.37
CA THR A 72 -17.82 3.80 19.33
C THR A 72 -17.44 2.37 19.73
N PRO A 73 -18.38 1.55 20.20
CA PRO A 73 -18.06 0.15 20.57
C PRO A 73 -17.36 -0.62 19.45
N GLU A 74 -17.78 -0.43 18.20
CA GLU A 74 -17.20 -1.11 17.04
C GLU A 74 -15.77 -0.63 16.78
N ARG A 75 -15.52 0.68 16.96
CA ARG A 75 -14.16 1.26 16.79
C ARG A 75 -13.23 0.79 17.90
N GLU A 76 -13.68 0.78 19.15
CA GLU A 76 -12.91 0.26 20.28
C GLU A 76 -12.55 -1.21 20.06
N ALA A 77 -13.53 -2.05 19.72
CA ALA A 77 -13.29 -3.46 19.46
C ALA A 77 -12.26 -3.69 18.33
N LEU A 78 -12.33 -2.92 17.23
CA LEU A 78 -11.34 -2.99 16.16
C LEU A 78 -9.93 -2.58 16.66
N LEU A 79 -9.83 -1.48 17.41
CA LEU A 79 -8.53 -1.00 17.89
C LEU A 79 -7.91 -1.98 18.88
N ASP A 80 -8.70 -2.61 19.73
CA ASP A 80 -8.24 -3.61 20.68
C ASP A 80 -7.80 -4.90 19.99
N GLU A 81 -8.57 -5.35 18.99
CA GLU A 81 -8.16 -6.50 18.16
C GLU A 81 -6.82 -6.24 17.47
N LEU A 82 -6.66 -5.09 16.83
CA LEU A 82 -5.42 -4.72 16.15
C LEU A 82 -4.23 -4.65 17.13
N ARG A 83 -4.40 -4.02 18.30
CA ARG A 83 -3.32 -3.89 19.29
C ARG A 83 -2.91 -5.22 19.90
N ASN A 84 -3.88 -6.08 20.20
CA ASN A 84 -3.63 -7.30 20.94
C ASN A 84 -3.14 -8.45 20.09
N HIS A 85 -3.48 -8.48 18.79
CA HIS A 85 -3.25 -9.65 17.95
C HIS A 85 -2.46 -9.37 16.66
N TRP A 86 -2.43 -8.13 16.16
CA TRP A 86 -1.89 -7.85 14.83
C TRP A 86 -0.68 -6.91 14.82
N LEU A 87 -0.63 -5.96 15.73
CA LEU A 87 0.42 -4.95 15.72
C LEU A 87 1.57 -5.30 16.66
N PRO A 88 2.82 -4.94 16.30
CA PRO A 88 3.93 -4.98 17.24
C PRO A 88 3.64 -4.12 18.47
N PRO A 89 4.09 -4.50 19.67
CA PRO A 89 3.75 -3.81 20.93
C PRO A 89 4.11 -2.31 20.98
N HIS A 90 5.07 -1.89 20.18
CA HIS A 90 5.49 -0.49 20.11
C HIS A 90 4.59 0.38 19.21
N LEU A 91 3.74 -0.22 18.36
CA LEU A 91 2.78 0.50 17.51
C LEU A 91 1.44 0.66 18.23
N THR A 92 1.37 1.65 19.11
CA THR A 92 0.22 1.86 19.99
C THR A 92 -0.82 2.84 19.45
N ARG A 93 -0.48 3.62 18.43
CA ARG A 93 -1.35 4.63 17.80
C ARG A 93 -1.78 4.20 16.42
N ILE A 94 -3.07 4.21 16.17
CA ILE A 94 -3.68 3.75 14.93
C ILE A 94 -4.43 4.92 14.31
N HIS A 95 -4.18 5.18 13.02
CA HIS A 95 -4.92 6.12 12.20
C HIS A 95 -5.79 5.35 11.22
N LEU A 96 -7.10 5.58 11.26
CA LEU A 96 -8.06 4.98 10.34
C LEU A 96 -8.35 5.95 9.19
N SER A 97 -8.41 5.44 7.97
CA SER A 97 -8.71 6.19 6.76
C SER A 97 -9.65 5.38 5.84
N SER A 98 -10.18 6.01 4.79
CA SER A 98 -11.13 5.36 3.88
C SER A 98 -10.45 4.40 2.89
N GLY A 99 -9.13 4.43 2.76
CA GLY A 99 -8.39 3.54 1.87
C GLY A 99 -6.88 3.70 1.96
N GLY A 100 -6.14 2.77 1.35
CA GLY A 100 -4.68 2.73 1.40
C GLY A 100 -3.99 3.97 0.85
N SER A 101 -4.53 4.59 -0.20
CA SER A 101 -3.98 5.85 -0.73
C SER A 101 -4.02 6.98 0.29
N GLU A 102 -5.13 7.12 1.02
CA GLU A 102 -5.28 8.13 2.08
C GLU A 102 -4.43 7.81 3.30
N ALA A 103 -4.31 6.52 3.65
CA ALA A 103 -3.43 6.09 4.73
C ALA A 103 -1.97 6.47 4.43
N ASN A 104 -1.50 6.19 3.22
CA ASN A 104 -0.14 6.53 2.80
C ASN A 104 0.07 8.05 2.68
N GLU A 105 -0.91 8.82 2.19
CA GLU A 105 -0.86 10.30 2.22
C GLU A 105 -0.68 10.82 3.65
N SER A 106 -1.46 10.28 4.58
CA SER A 106 -1.38 10.66 5.98
C SER A 106 -0.03 10.28 6.60
N ALA A 107 0.51 9.11 6.26
CA ALA A 107 1.80 8.64 6.72
C ALA A 107 2.95 9.54 6.22
N VAL A 108 2.95 9.90 4.92
CA VAL A 108 3.94 10.80 4.33
C VAL A 108 3.86 12.19 4.96
N LYS A 109 2.65 12.75 5.10
CA LYS A 109 2.45 14.02 5.81
C LYS A 109 3.00 13.99 7.23
N LEU A 110 2.68 12.93 7.97
CA LEU A 110 3.13 12.76 9.35
C LEU A 110 4.66 12.68 9.42
N ALA A 111 5.31 11.95 8.51
CA ALA A 111 6.76 11.84 8.46
C ALA A 111 7.43 13.21 8.26
N ILE A 112 6.95 14.00 7.30
CA ILE A 112 7.48 15.33 7.02
C ILE A 112 7.22 16.28 8.20
N GLN A 113 6.01 16.30 8.74
CA GLN A 113 5.65 17.14 9.90
C GLN A 113 6.44 16.77 11.15
N TYR A 114 6.69 15.48 11.38
CA TYR A 114 7.53 15.01 12.47
C TYR A 114 8.94 15.55 12.36
N GLN A 115 9.56 15.48 11.18
CA GLN A 115 10.91 16.03 10.97
C GLN A 115 10.93 17.56 11.18
N ALA A 116 9.95 18.28 10.65
CA ALA A 116 9.83 19.72 10.83
C ALA A 116 9.66 20.10 12.31
N SER A 117 8.83 19.38 13.07
CA SER A 117 8.64 19.61 14.51
C SER A 117 9.91 19.35 15.35
N ARG A 118 10.85 18.55 14.80
CA ARG A 118 12.17 18.30 15.36
C ARG A 118 13.22 19.35 14.97
N GLY A 119 12.80 20.43 14.31
CA GLY A 119 13.71 21.47 13.82
C GLY A 119 14.53 21.05 12.59
N LYS A 120 14.02 20.09 11.81
CA LYS A 120 14.68 19.54 10.62
C LYS A 120 13.77 19.63 9.39
N PRO A 121 13.29 20.84 9.01
CA PRO A 121 12.35 21.00 7.89
C PRO A 121 12.97 20.65 6.52
N GLU A 122 14.28 20.59 6.42
CA GLU A 122 15.02 20.13 5.24
C GLU A 122 14.78 18.65 4.95
N LYS A 123 14.41 17.84 5.96
CA LYS A 123 14.07 16.42 5.80
C LYS A 123 12.67 16.27 5.19
N ASN A 124 12.58 16.27 3.86
CA ASN A 124 11.33 16.18 3.11
C ASN A 124 11.36 15.16 1.97
N ILE A 125 12.47 14.49 1.74
CA ILE A 125 12.57 13.44 0.73
C ILE A 125 11.93 12.16 1.25
N ILE A 126 10.98 11.60 0.49
CA ILE A 126 10.46 10.26 0.69
C ILE A 126 11.15 9.33 -0.31
N LEU A 127 11.92 8.40 0.21
CA LEU A 127 12.61 7.39 -0.59
C LEU A 127 11.66 6.21 -0.83
N THR A 128 11.59 5.71 -2.07
CA THR A 128 10.74 4.57 -2.44
C THR A 128 11.47 3.57 -3.31
N ARG A 129 10.81 2.51 -3.76
CA ARG A 129 11.37 1.53 -4.71
C ARG A 129 10.95 1.82 -6.15
N SER A 130 11.79 1.44 -7.12
CA SER A 130 11.60 1.66 -8.55
C SER A 130 10.36 0.98 -9.16
N LEU A 131 9.80 -0.04 -8.52
CA LEU A 131 8.59 -0.75 -8.95
C LEU A 131 7.48 -0.72 -7.89
N SER A 132 7.52 0.22 -6.97
CA SER A 132 6.54 0.32 -5.88
C SER A 132 5.19 0.88 -6.34
N TYR A 133 4.15 0.50 -5.56
CA TYR A 133 2.82 1.07 -5.68
C TYR A 133 2.30 1.48 -4.29
N HIS A 134 2.02 2.76 -4.14
CA HIS A 134 1.62 3.32 -2.83
C HIS A 134 0.22 3.96 -2.85
N GLY A 135 -0.45 3.98 -3.99
CA GLY A 135 -1.79 4.53 -4.13
C GLY A 135 -2.05 5.24 -5.44
N THR A 136 -3.27 5.76 -5.59
CA THR A 136 -3.79 6.40 -6.80
C THR A 136 -4.07 7.89 -6.67
N THR A 137 -3.89 8.50 -5.51
CA THR A 137 -3.89 9.96 -5.38
C THR A 137 -2.72 10.55 -6.18
N LEU A 138 -2.79 11.82 -6.54
CA LEU A 138 -1.74 12.43 -7.37
C LEU A 138 -0.36 12.34 -6.70
N ASN A 139 -0.28 12.61 -5.41
CA ASN A 139 0.99 12.52 -4.69
C ASN A 139 1.46 11.06 -4.59
N MET A 140 0.59 10.11 -4.18
CA MET A 140 0.96 8.70 -4.12
C MET A 140 1.31 8.12 -5.49
N SER A 141 0.62 8.51 -6.55
CA SER A 141 1.00 8.16 -7.92
C SER A 141 2.38 8.71 -8.26
N GLY A 142 2.67 9.94 -7.86
CA GLY A 142 3.96 10.61 -8.08
C GLY A 142 5.12 9.89 -7.43
N ILE A 143 5.03 9.63 -6.13
CA ILE A 143 6.11 9.00 -5.36
C ILE A 143 6.20 7.47 -5.55
N SER A 144 5.16 6.82 -6.10
CA SER A 144 5.25 5.41 -6.52
C SER A 144 6.30 5.23 -7.61
N GLY A 145 7.02 4.11 -7.61
CA GLY A 145 8.05 3.81 -8.63
C GLY A 145 7.49 3.34 -9.97
N HIS A 146 6.23 2.91 -10.04
CA HIS A 146 5.65 2.24 -11.20
C HIS A 146 5.31 3.21 -12.34
N GLN A 147 6.24 3.40 -13.30
CA GLN A 147 6.14 4.41 -14.37
C GLN A 147 4.90 4.25 -15.26
N ALA A 148 4.50 3.01 -15.58
CA ALA A 148 3.34 2.80 -16.46
C ALA A 148 2.02 3.38 -15.90
N ARG A 149 1.91 3.53 -14.58
CA ARG A 149 0.73 4.12 -13.92
C ARG A 149 0.71 5.64 -13.92
N LYS A 150 1.82 6.27 -14.32
CA LYS A 150 1.96 7.74 -14.40
C LYS A 150 1.79 8.30 -15.80
N ARG A 151 1.59 7.44 -16.80
CA ARG A 151 1.50 7.87 -18.21
C ARG A 151 0.49 9.00 -18.37
N GLY A 152 0.96 10.15 -18.86
CA GLY A 152 0.17 11.37 -19.03
C GLY A 152 0.05 12.24 -17.80
N LEU A 153 0.67 11.88 -16.68
CA LEU A 153 0.69 12.67 -15.44
C LEU A 153 2.11 13.13 -15.05
N GLU A 154 3.12 12.80 -15.84
CA GLU A 154 4.54 12.96 -15.48
C GLU A 154 4.93 14.40 -15.14
N SER A 155 4.32 15.37 -15.83
CA SER A 155 4.58 16.79 -15.58
C SER A 155 3.80 17.38 -14.39
N TYR A 156 2.83 16.65 -13.87
CA TYR A 156 1.90 17.14 -12.84
C TYR A 156 2.17 16.54 -11.45
N VAL A 157 2.72 15.33 -11.40
CA VAL A 157 2.96 14.62 -10.14
C VAL A 157 4.42 14.73 -9.70
N PRO A 158 4.73 14.60 -8.40
CA PRO A 158 6.11 14.57 -7.95
C PRO A 158 6.93 13.48 -8.64
N SER A 159 8.19 13.78 -8.92
CA SER A 159 9.13 12.74 -9.35
C SER A 159 9.53 11.87 -8.17
N PRO A 160 9.52 10.53 -8.32
CA PRO A 160 9.89 9.65 -7.22
C PRO A 160 11.41 9.67 -7.00
N THR A 161 11.82 9.66 -5.74
CA THR A 161 13.20 9.36 -5.37
C THR A 161 13.29 7.86 -5.06
N THR A 162 13.91 7.09 -5.96
CA THR A 162 13.85 5.63 -5.88
C THR A 162 15.19 4.97 -5.64
N ILE A 163 15.13 3.82 -4.97
CA ILE A 163 16.14 2.76 -4.94
C ILE A 163 15.68 1.60 -5.81
N GLU A 164 16.59 0.70 -6.14
CA GLU A 164 16.22 -0.51 -6.88
C GLU A 164 15.29 -1.41 -6.05
N THR A 165 14.30 -1.98 -6.73
CA THR A 165 13.45 -3.00 -6.12
C THR A 165 14.20 -4.33 -6.03
N PRO A 166 14.34 -4.94 -4.86
CA PRO A 166 14.91 -6.26 -4.73
C PRO A 166 14.13 -7.29 -5.55
N TYR A 167 14.76 -7.82 -6.57
CA TYR A 167 14.16 -8.81 -7.46
C TYR A 167 15.19 -9.90 -7.79
N PRO A 168 15.33 -10.92 -6.92
CA PRO A 168 16.39 -11.93 -7.05
C PRO A 168 16.44 -12.62 -8.41
N LEU A 169 15.26 -12.93 -9.00
CA LEU A 169 15.17 -13.53 -10.33
C LEU A 169 15.78 -12.65 -11.44
N ARG A 170 15.78 -11.32 -11.27
CA ARG A 170 16.27 -10.33 -12.24
C ARG A 170 17.38 -9.47 -11.65
N CYS A 171 18.16 -10.04 -10.73
CA CYS A 171 19.29 -9.34 -10.14
C CYS A 171 20.32 -8.98 -11.23
N PRO A 172 20.86 -7.76 -11.27
CA PRO A 172 21.90 -7.38 -12.22
C PRO A 172 23.17 -8.24 -12.16
N LEU A 173 23.46 -8.86 -11.02
CA LEU A 173 24.59 -9.80 -10.86
C LEU A 173 24.31 -11.18 -11.48
N GLY A 174 23.07 -11.47 -11.85
CA GLY A 174 22.59 -12.76 -12.34
C GLY A 174 21.39 -13.27 -11.57
N SER A 175 20.57 -14.12 -12.19
CA SER A 175 19.37 -14.68 -11.58
C SER A 175 19.72 -15.47 -10.31
N PHE A 176 19.08 -15.13 -9.19
CA PHE A 176 19.30 -15.72 -7.87
C PHE A 176 20.77 -15.71 -7.42
N HIS A 177 21.54 -14.68 -7.81
CA HIS A 177 22.93 -14.56 -7.41
C HIS A 177 23.10 -14.56 -5.88
N PRO A 178 24.08 -15.27 -5.30
CA PRO A 178 24.26 -15.36 -3.85
C PRO A 178 24.48 -13.99 -3.20
N ASP A 179 25.17 -13.06 -3.86
CA ASP A 179 25.45 -11.73 -3.36
C ASP A 179 24.33 -10.71 -3.68
N SER A 180 23.18 -11.16 -4.18
CA SER A 180 22.06 -10.26 -4.52
C SER A 180 21.56 -9.42 -3.34
N LYS A 181 21.61 -10.00 -2.14
CA LYS A 181 21.26 -9.29 -0.90
C LYS A 181 22.16 -8.08 -0.70
N ASP A 182 23.47 -8.28 -0.75
CA ASP A 182 24.45 -7.23 -0.50
C ASP A 182 24.40 -6.15 -1.60
N TYR A 183 24.20 -6.56 -2.84
CA TYR A 183 23.95 -5.65 -3.96
C TYR A 183 22.79 -4.66 -3.66
N TYR A 184 21.63 -5.16 -3.24
CA TYR A 184 20.48 -4.29 -2.95
C TYR A 184 20.66 -3.45 -1.67
N LEU A 185 21.36 -3.97 -0.68
CA LEU A 185 21.73 -3.19 0.51
C LEU A 185 22.69 -2.04 0.17
N ASP A 186 23.68 -2.29 -0.68
CA ASP A 186 24.62 -1.26 -1.13
C ASP A 186 23.92 -0.22 -2.00
N ASN A 187 22.98 -0.61 -2.86
CA ASN A 187 22.15 0.34 -3.60
C ASN A 187 21.38 1.30 -2.65
N LEU A 188 20.81 0.76 -1.55
CA LEU A 188 20.17 1.60 -0.53
C LEU A 188 21.18 2.52 0.17
N ARG A 189 22.34 2.01 0.60
CA ARG A 189 23.40 2.80 1.27
C ARG A 189 23.90 3.93 0.38
N ASP A 190 24.13 3.65 -0.88
CA ASP A 190 24.61 4.63 -1.85
C ASP A 190 23.56 5.70 -2.16
N ALA A 191 22.28 5.31 -2.25
CA ALA A 191 21.20 6.26 -2.37
C ALA A 191 21.13 7.21 -1.17
N ILE A 192 21.22 6.67 0.05
CA ILE A 192 21.23 7.48 1.28
C ILE A 192 22.42 8.45 1.29
N LYS A 193 23.62 8.01 0.93
CA LYS A 193 24.81 8.87 0.85
C LYS A 193 24.64 9.98 -0.19
N ARG A 194 24.19 9.62 -1.40
CA ARG A 194 24.00 10.57 -2.51
C ARG A 194 22.98 11.64 -2.21
N LEU A 195 21.88 11.29 -1.54
CA LEU A 195 20.79 12.22 -1.20
C LEU A 195 21.07 13.07 0.04
N ASP A 196 22.09 12.74 0.79
CA ASP A 196 22.39 13.22 2.13
C ASP A 196 21.29 12.82 3.16
N PRO A 197 21.63 12.03 4.20
CA PRO A 197 20.66 11.61 5.22
C PRO A 197 19.92 12.76 5.90
N ARG A 198 20.49 13.98 5.85
CA ARG A 198 19.87 15.20 6.40
C ARG A 198 18.64 15.64 5.63
N ASN A 199 18.46 15.21 4.39
CA ASN A 199 17.31 15.55 3.54
C ASN A 199 16.24 14.46 3.53
N ILE A 200 16.52 13.24 3.99
CA ILE A 200 15.59 12.12 3.92
C ILE A 200 14.67 12.12 5.14
N ALA A 201 13.36 12.23 4.89
CA ALA A 201 12.32 12.16 5.90
C ALA A 201 11.99 10.71 6.28
N ALA A 202 11.79 9.86 5.28
CA ALA A 202 11.41 8.47 5.46
C ALA A 202 11.70 7.61 4.22
N LEU A 203 11.68 6.28 4.42
CA LEU A 203 11.58 5.29 3.36
C LEU A 203 10.17 4.68 3.40
N LEU A 204 9.47 4.75 2.27
CA LEU A 204 8.16 4.12 2.06
C LEU A 204 8.34 2.88 1.19
N MET A 205 7.97 1.71 1.71
CA MET A 205 8.16 0.44 1.00
C MET A 205 7.11 -0.60 1.36
N GLU A 206 6.82 -1.48 0.41
CA GLU A 206 6.03 -2.69 0.63
C GLU A 206 6.96 -3.81 1.14
N PRO A 207 6.62 -4.54 2.21
CA PRO A 207 7.40 -5.72 2.63
C PRO A 207 7.45 -6.78 1.54
N ILE A 208 6.33 -6.99 0.87
CA ILE A 208 6.19 -7.83 -0.34
C ILE A 208 5.68 -6.92 -1.45
N ASN A 209 6.47 -6.72 -2.48
CA ASN A 209 6.08 -5.84 -3.58
C ASN A 209 5.12 -6.55 -4.53
N GLY A 210 3.82 -6.29 -4.40
CA GLY A 210 2.78 -6.86 -5.25
C GLY A 210 2.84 -6.35 -6.69
N SER A 211 3.24 -5.11 -6.91
CA SER A 211 3.30 -4.48 -8.25
C SER A 211 4.39 -5.05 -9.15
N SER A 212 5.43 -5.64 -8.59
CA SER A 212 6.53 -6.27 -9.33
C SER A 212 6.44 -7.80 -9.38
N GLY A 213 5.25 -8.36 -9.13
CA GLY A 213 5.02 -9.81 -9.18
C GLY A 213 5.49 -10.54 -7.92
N GLY A 214 5.41 -9.91 -6.76
CA GLY A 214 5.72 -10.53 -5.47
C GLY A 214 7.21 -10.51 -5.12
N ALA A 215 7.96 -9.51 -5.54
CA ALA A 215 9.36 -9.35 -5.13
C ALA A 215 9.44 -9.10 -3.62
N ILE A 216 10.18 -9.94 -2.91
CA ILE A 216 10.32 -9.92 -1.46
C ILE A 216 11.57 -9.16 -1.07
N THR A 217 11.44 -8.26 -0.11
CA THR A 217 12.60 -7.56 0.47
C THR A 217 13.41 -8.53 1.33
N PRO A 218 14.74 -8.58 1.18
CA PRO A 218 15.58 -9.32 2.08
C PRO A 218 15.37 -8.87 3.54
N PRO A 219 15.27 -9.81 4.51
CA PRO A 219 15.01 -9.45 5.92
C PRO A 219 15.99 -8.46 6.51
N GLU A 220 17.25 -8.55 6.14
CA GLU A 220 18.32 -7.64 6.61
C GLU A 220 18.16 -6.22 6.06
N ALA A 221 17.62 -6.07 4.85
CA ALA A 221 17.29 -4.75 4.31
C ALA A 221 16.16 -4.08 5.11
N VAL A 222 15.19 -4.86 5.58
CA VAL A 222 14.15 -4.37 6.49
C VAL A 222 14.76 -3.93 7.82
N SER A 223 15.61 -4.76 8.41
CA SER A 223 16.31 -4.42 9.67
C SER A 223 17.18 -3.18 9.54
N TYR A 224 17.91 -3.05 8.44
CA TYR A 224 18.74 -1.86 8.18
C TYR A 224 17.89 -0.58 8.10
N THR A 225 16.73 -0.63 7.44
CA THR A 225 15.84 0.54 7.33
C THR A 225 15.24 0.93 8.69
N HIS A 226 14.92 -0.05 9.55
CA HIS A 226 14.43 0.22 10.91
C HIS A 226 15.45 0.92 11.79
N LEU A 227 16.74 0.62 11.63
CA LEU A 227 17.80 1.18 12.41
C LEU A 227 18.24 2.59 11.97
N THR A 228 18.05 2.94 10.71
CA THR A 228 18.64 4.15 10.12
C THR A 228 17.64 5.23 9.74
N LEU A 229 16.37 4.87 9.49
CA LEU A 229 15.31 5.80 9.09
C LEU A 229 14.04 5.53 9.89
N PRO A 230 13.26 6.57 10.25
CA PRO A 230 11.92 6.33 10.79
C PRO A 230 11.10 5.59 9.73
N THR A 231 10.71 4.36 10.04
CA THR A 231 9.99 3.48 9.13
C THR A 231 8.50 3.75 9.23
N ILE A 232 7.87 4.06 8.10
CA ILE A 232 6.43 4.06 7.96
C ILE A 232 6.08 2.86 7.10
N CYS A 233 5.46 1.85 7.70
CA CYS A 233 4.93 0.70 6.99
C CYS A 233 3.54 1.05 6.42
N SER A 234 3.36 0.86 5.12
CA SER A 234 2.03 0.69 4.55
C SER A 234 1.72 -0.81 4.45
N VAL A 235 0.57 -1.20 4.91
CA VAL A 235 0.02 -2.55 4.72
C VAL A 235 -0.74 -2.59 3.41
#